data_2255a9baf7e8cec53029b11e8373cbd6
#
_entry.id   2255a9baf7e8cec53029b11e8373cbd6
#
_cell.length_a   1.000
_cell.length_b   1.000
_cell.length_c   1.000
_cell.angle_alpha   90.00
_cell.angle_beta   90.00
_cell.angle_gamma   90.00
#
_symmetry.space_group_name_H-M   'P 1'
#
loop_
_entity.id
_entity.type
_entity.pdbx_description
1 polymer ?
#
loop_
_entity_poly.entity_id
_entity_poly.type
_entity_poly.pdbx_seq_one_letter_code
_entity_poly.pdbx_strand_id
1 'polypeptide(L)'
;MGISKLAHYSIRTTDLEASRRFYTDVMNFRVGFRPPFDFPGLWLYFDGDESEYGVVHLIGIDPDDPGRLVRYLGERSADGMTGTGSVDHLAFLATDWPKMRERCDAHKVAYRQRTVPSLGLHQVFIIDPSGLTVELNYPAREGSS
;
A
#
# COMPACT_ATOMS: atom_id res chain seq x y z
N MET A 1 27.10 -6.13 -9.69
CA MET A 1 26.84 -6.53 -8.30
C MET A 1 26.20 -5.38 -7.56
N GLY A 2 25.18 -5.63 -6.80
CA GLY A 2 24.57 -4.62 -5.95
C GLY A 2 23.07 -4.74 -5.87
N ILE A 3 22.44 -3.71 -5.30
CA ILE A 3 20.98 -3.61 -5.17
C ILE A 3 20.40 -3.30 -6.55
N SER A 4 19.38 -4.05 -6.99
CA SER A 4 18.80 -3.93 -8.34
C SER A 4 17.50 -3.16 -8.37
N LYS A 5 16.59 -3.39 -7.41
CA LYS A 5 15.28 -2.71 -7.35
C LYS A 5 14.62 -2.91 -5.98
N LEU A 6 13.62 -2.10 -5.70
CA LEU A 6 12.70 -2.34 -4.61
C LEU A 6 11.80 -3.53 -4.99
N ALA A 7 11.81 -4.60 -4.18
CA ALA A 7 10.97 -5.78 -4.44
C ALA A 7 9.55 -5.57 -3.92
N HIS A 8 9.41 -5.24 -2.65
CA HIS A 8 8.12 -5.01 -1.99
C HIS A 8 8.30 -4.12 -0.75
N TYR A 9 7.21 -3.70 -0.19
CA TYR A 9 7.18 -3.20 1.18
C TYR A 9 6.12 -3.95 2.00
N SER A 10 6.33 -4.00 3.30
CA SER A 10 5.45 -4.71 4.23
C SER A 10 4.81 -3.72 5.20
N ILE A 11 3.53 -3.89 5.48
CA ILE A 11 2.76 -3.05 6.38
C ILE A 11 2.15 -3.95 7.47
N ARG A 12 2.42 -3.62 8.72
CA ARG A 12 1.68 -4.19 9.84
C ARG A 12 0.34 -3.47 9.97
N THR A 13 -0.70 -4.22 10.24
CA THR A 13 -2.04 -3.66 10.42
C THR A 13 -2.78 -4.35 11.56
N THR A 14 -3.55 -3.56 12.31
CA THR A 14 -4.47 -4.07 13.34
C THR A 14 -5.83 -4.45 12.73
N ASP A 15 -6.08 -4.05 11.48
CA ASP A 15 -7.32 -4.37 10.75
C ASP A 15 -6.96 -4.81 9.32
N LEU A 16 -6.70 -6.12 9.19
CA LEU A 16 -6.29 -6.71 7.91
C LEU A 16 -7.36 -6.53 6.82
N GLU A 17 -8.64 -6.61 7.18
CA GLU A 17 -9.73 -6.47 6.21
C GLU A 17 -9.88 -5.03 5.71
N ALA A 18 -9.75 -4.04 6.58
CA ALA A 18 -9.74 -2.63 6.15
C ALA A 18 -8.57 -2.34 5.20
N SER A 19 -7.38 -2.85 5.52
CA SER A 19 -6.20 -2.73 4.66
C SER A 19 -6.40 -3.45 3.33
N ARG A 20 -6.97 -4.66 3.33
CA ARG A 20 -7.31 -5.38 2.11
C ARG A 20 -8.22 -4.53 1.22
N ARG A 21 -9.34 -4.05 1.75
CA ARG A 21 -10.29 -3.23 0.99
C ARG A 21 -9.62 -1.99 0.40
N PHE A 22 -8.81 -1.30 1.17
CA PHE A 22 -8.08 -0.13 0.67
C PHE A 22 -7.23 -0.48 -0.55
N TYR A 23 -6.39 -1.50 -0.45
CA TYR A 23 -5.49 -1.85 -1.53
C TYR A 23 -6.19 -2.52 -2.72
N THR A 24 -7.26 -3.28 -2.51
CA THR A 24 -7.98 -3.93 -3.61
C THR A 24 -9.04 -3.03 -4.24
N ASP A 25 -9.91 -2.43 -3.43
CA ASP A 25 -11.10 -1.73 -3.92
C ASP A 25 -10.78 -0.28 -4.31
N VAL A 26 -9.85 0.37 -3.61
CA VAL A 26 -9.42 1.74 -3.93
C VAL A 26 -8.23 1.73 -4.88
N MET A 27 -7.13 1.08 -4.51
CA MET A 27 -5.88 1.08 -5.29
C MET A 27 -5.86 0.07 -6.45
N ASN A 28 -6.85 -0.81 -6.54
CA ASN A 28 -6.99 -1.80 -7.59
C ASN A 28 -5.86 -2.83 -7.64
N PHE A 29 -5.28 -3.17 -6.49
CA PHE A 29 -4.37 -4.30 -6.40
C PHE A 29 -5.15 -5.60 -6.32
N ARG A 30 -4.48 -6.70 -6.62
CA ARG A 30 -5.06 -8.04 -6.59
C ARG A 30 -4.40 -8.85 -5.46
N VAL A 31 -5.23 -9.55 -4.66
CA VAL A 31 -4.73 -10.56 -3.73
C VAL A 31 -4.25 -11.77 -4.54
N GLY A 32 -3.03 -12.20 -4.31
CA GLY A 32 -2.44 -13.34 -4.98
C GLY A 32 -1.76 -14.31 -4.02
N PHE A 33 -0.92 -15.16 -4.57
CA PHE A 33 -0.22 -16.19 -3.81
C PHE A 33 0.57 -15.60 -2.64
N ARG A 34 0.47 -16.25 -1.50
CA ARG A 34 1.26 -15.99 -0.30
C ARG A 34 1.69 -17.33 0.30
N PRO A 35 2.97 -17.51 0.64
CA PRO A 35 3.40 -18.70 1.40
C PRO A 35 2.57 -18.87 2.67
N PRO A 36 2.38 -20.13 3.15
CA PRO A 36 1.55 -20.41 4.31
C PRO A 36 2.26 -20.07 5.62
N PHE A 37 2.45 -18.78 5.89
CA PHE A 37 2.99 -18.31 7.16
C PHE A 37 2.04 -18.57 8.33
N ASP A 38 2.61 -18.69 9.52
CA ASP A 38 1.88 -18.97 10.77
C ASP A 38 1.30 -17.71 11.43
N PHE A 39 1.00 -16.69 10.64
CA PHE A 39 0.33 -15.46 11.07
C PHE A 39 -0.54 -14.91 9.94
N PRO A 40 -1.61 -14.13 10.24
CA PRO A 40 -2.48 -13.58 9.23
C PRO A 40 -1.75 -12.60 8.31
N GLY A 41 -2.14 -12.56 7.04
CA GLY A 41 -1.59 -11.61 6.08
C GLY A 41 -2.06 -11.88 4.67
N LEU A 42 -1.75 -10.94 3.79
CA LEU A 42 -2.05 -11.02 2.35
C LEU A 42 -0.87 -10.48 1.56
N TRP A 43 -0.62 -11.06 0.41
CA TRP A 43 0.29 -10.51 -0.59
C TRP A 43 -0.52 -9.92 -1.74
N LEU A 44 -0.20 -8.68 -2.10
CA LEU A 44 -0.91 -7.90 -3.09
C LEU A 44 -0.02 -7.68 -4.30
N TYR A 45 -0.62 -7.77 -5.47
CA TYR A 45 0.06 -7.73 -6.76
C TYR A 45 -0.55 -6.64 -7.63
N PHE A 46 0.25 -6.12 -8.56
CA PHE A 46 -0.30 -5.40 -9.70
C PHE A 46 -1.14 -6.35 -10.57
N ASP A 47 -1.96 -5.80 -11.42
CA ASP A 47 -2.64 -6.58 -12.44
C ASP A 47 -1.60 -7.24 -13.37
N GLY A 48 -1.69 -8.57 -13.52
CA GLY A 48 -0.71 -9.34 -14.28
C GLY A 48 -0.37 -10.67 -13.61
N ASP A 49 0.80 -11.20 -13.90
CA ASP A 49 1.24 -12.49 -13.37
C ASP A 49 1.88 -12.37 -11.97
N GLU A 50 2.04 -13.51 -11.32
CA GLU A 50 2.66 -13.64 -10.00
C GLU A 50 4.10 -14.19 -10.10
N SER A 51 4.78 -14.00 -11.24
CA SER A 51 6.15 -14.45 -11.45
C SER A 51 7.15 -13.73 -10.56
N GLU A 52 6.80 -12.53 -10.09
CA GLU A 52 7.55 -11.80 -9.09
C GLU A 52 6.82 -11.84 -7.75
N TYR A 53 7.52 -11.43 -6.69
CA TYR A 53 6.92 -11.29 -5.36
C TYR A 53 5.80 -10.24 -5.37
N GLY A 54 4.83 -10.39 -4.46
CA GLY A 54 3.82 -9.37 -4.25
C GLY A 54 4.45 -8.02 -3.91
N VAL A 55 3.84 -6.94 -4.41
CA VAL A 55 4.36 -5.58 -4.24
C VAL A 55 4.13 -5.05 -2.82
N VAL A 56 3.00 -5.42 -2.22
CA VAL A 56 2.63 -5.05 -0.83
C VAL A 56 2.36 -6.32 -0.05
N HIS A 57 3.03 -6.46 1.08
CA HIS A 57 2.77 -7.54 2.02
C HIS A 57 2.02 -6.97 3.23
N LEU A 58 0.75 -7.30 3.37
CA LEU A 58 -0.02 -6.96 4.56
C LEU A 58 0.22 -8.03 5.63
N ILE A 59 0.55 -7.55 6.83
CA ILE A 59 0.88 -8.39 7.98
C ILE A 59 -0.14 -8.10 9.07
N GLY A 60 -1.01 -9.08 9.33
CA GLY A 60 -2.00 -9.01 10.40
C GLY A 60 -1.48 -9.54 11.71
N ILE A 61 -2.21 -9.24 12.78
CA ILE A 61 -1.99 -9.83 14.10
C ILE A 61 -3.12 -10.82 14.36
N ASP A 62 -2.74 -12.03 14.76
CA ASP A 62 -3.70 -12.99 15.30
C ASP A 62 -4.04 -12.57 16.73
N PRO A 63 -5.30 -12.15 17.03
CA PRO A 63 -5.67 -11.73 18.38
C PRO A 63 -5.59 -12.88 19.39
N ASP A 64 -5.71 -14.13 18.94
CA ASP A 64 -5.65 -15.31 19.81
C ASP A 64 -4.21 -15.76 20.08
N ASP A 65 -3.28 -15.46 19.19
CA ASP A 65 -1.84 -15.70 19.38
C ASP A 65 -0.97 -14.63 18.73
N PRO A 66 -0.88 -13.45 19.32
CA PRO A 66 -0.03 -12.36 18.78
C PRO A 66 1.46 -12.72 18.80
N GLY A 67 1.86 -13.70 19.58
CA GLY A 67 3.24 -14.18 19.65
C GLY A 67 3.74 -14.84 18.37
N ARG A 68 2.87 -15.32 17.49
CA ARG A 68 3.27 -15.89 16.19
C ARG A 68 4.07 -14.90 15.36
N LEU A 69 3.57 -13.68 15.26
CA LEU A 69 4.25 -12.62 14.51
C LEU A 69 5.59 -12.23 15.15
N VAL A 70 5.62 -12.15 16.48
CA VAL A 70 6.85 -11.85 17.23
C VAL A 70 7.93 -12.90 16.97
N ARG A 71 7.57 -14.17 16.98
CA ARG A 71 8.51 -15.28 16.68
C ARG A 71 9.12 -15.18 15.29
N TYR A 72 8.39 -14.66 14.32
CA TYR A 72 8.82 -14.56 12.93
C TYR A 72 9.54 -13.24 12.61
N LEU A 73 9.02 -12.11 13.05
CA LEU A 73 9.50 -10.77 12.70
C LEU A 73 10.13 -9.99 13.85
N GLY A 74 10.18 -10.56 15.05
CA GLY A 74 10.68 -9.89 16.25
C GLY A 74 9.65 -8.94 16.88
N GLU A 75 9.99 -8.44 18.06
CA GLU A 75 9.14 -7.54 18.80
C GLU A 75 9.03 -6.16 18.14
N ARG A 76 7.87 -5.55 18.33
CA ARG A 76 7.64 -4.16 17.95
C ARG A 76 6.66 -3.54 18.94
N SER A 77 6.90 -2.27 19.31
CA SER A 77 5.98 -1.54 20.18
C SER A 77 4.61 -1.37 19.53
N ALA A 78 3.58 -1.07 20.34
CA ALA A 78 2.23 -0.79 19.86
C ALA A 78 2.21 0.35 18.82
N ASP A 79 3.07 1.37 18.99
CA ASP A 79 3.20 2.49 18.05
C ASP A 79 3.74 2.05 16.69
N GLY A 80 4.42 0.92 16.61
CA GLY A 80 4.89 0.34 15.36
C GLY A 80 3.81 -0.28 14.48
N MET A 81 2.54 -0.24 14.90
CA MET A 81 1.40 -0.75 14.13
C MET A 81 0.69 0.33 13.34
N THR A 82 1.05 1.60 13.53
CA THR A 82 0.45 2.75 12.85
C THR A 82 1.50 3.77 12.47
N GLY A 83 1.17 4.64 11.48
CA GLY A 83 2.07 5.68 11.00
C GLY A 83 3.17 5.16 10.08
N THR A 84 4.10 6.05 9.74
CA THR A 84 5.17 5.79 8.77
C THR A 84 6.57 5.69 9.40
N GLY A 85 6.72 6.02 10.68
CA GLY A 85 8.03 6.15 11.31
C GLY A 85 8.87 7.21 10.62
N SER A 86 10.10 6.89 10.22
CA SER A 86 10.97 7.79 9.46
C SER A 86 10.70 7.76 7.94
N VAL A 87 9.84 6.87 7.46
CA VAL A 87 9.40 6.85 6.06
C VAL A 87 8.31 7.90 5.87
N ASP A 88 8.54 8.89 5.00
CA ASP A 88 7.56 9.93 4.72
C ASP A 88 6.40 9.40 3.87
N HIS A 89 6.72 8.79 2.73
CA HIS A 89 5.72 8.21 1.83
C HIS A 89 6.34 7.12 0.95
N LEU A 90 5.48 6.35 0.30
CA LEU A 90 5.82 5.43 -0.78
C LEU A 90 5.14 5.90 -2.05
N ALA A 91 5.86 5.89 -3.17
CA ALA A 91 5.37 6.42 -4.43
C ALA A 91 5.21 5.35 -5.50
N PHE A 92 4.10 5.42 -6.23
CA PHE A 92 3.83 4.58 -7.40
C PHE A 92 3.67 5.45 -8.64
N LEU A 93 4.09 4.94 -9.78
CA LEU A 93 3.67 5.47 -11.07
C LEU A 93 2.27 4.95 -11.37
N ALA A 94 1.40 5.83 -11.84
CA ALA A 94 -0.01 5.51 -12.07
C ALA A 94 -0.53 6.17 -13.36
N THR A 95 -1.66 5.66 -13.82
CA THR A 95 -2.42 6.19 -14.96
C THR A 95 -3.91 6.19 -14.64
N ASP A 96 -4.67 7.03 -15.36
CA ASP A 96 -6.13 7.13 -15.21
C ASP A 96 -6.56 7.71 -13.86
N TRP A 97 -6.09 8.92 -13.56
CA TRP A 97 -6.49 9.66 -12.36
C TRP A 97 -8.01 9.83 -12.22
N PRO A 98 -8.77 10.15 -13.29
CA PRO A 98 -10.23 10.28 -13.15
C PRO A 98 -10.89 9.05 -12.54
N LYS A 99 -10.49 7.86 -12.97
CA LYS A 99 -11.05 6.60 -12.44
C LYS A 99 -10.61 6.32 -11.00
N MET A 100 -9.37 6.66 -10.66
CA MET A 100 -8.90 6.55 -9.29
C MET A 100 -9.66 7.52 -8.36
N ARG A 101 -9.93 8.73 -8.81
CA ARG A 101 -10.72 9.71 -8.08
C ARG A 101 -12.13 9.18 -7.79
N GLU A 102 -12.79 8.58 -8.78
CA GLU A 102 -14.10 7.94 -8.58
C GLU A 102 -14.06 6.87 -7.48
N ARG A 103 -13.00 6.05 -7.43
CA ARG A 103 -12.82 5.05 -6.36
C ARG A 103 -12.61 5.70 -5.00
N CYS A 104 -11.77 6.73 -4.92
CA CYS A 104 -11.55 7.46 -3.68
C CYS A 104 -12.88 8.03 -3.16
N ASP A 105 -13.67 8.66 -4.02
CA ASP A 105 -14.94 9.25 -3.67
C ASP A 105 -15.94 8.17 -3.23
N ALA A 106 -16.05 7.07 -3.96
CA ALA A 106 -16.93 5.96 -3.65
C ALA A 106 -16.62 5.30 -2.30
N HIS A 107 -15.34 5.21 -1.94
CA HIS A 107 -14.88 4.61 -0.69
C HIS A 107 -14.58 5.64 0.41
N LYS A 108 -14.91 6.92 0.17
CA LYS A 108 -14.71 8.03 1.13
C LYS A 108 -13.25 8.16 1.58
N VAL A 109 -12.33 7.94 0.66
CA VAL A 109 -10.89 8.14 0.88
C VAL A 109 -10.54 9.58 0.56
N ALA A 110 -10.08 10.33 1.55
CA ALA A 110 -9.60 11.68 1.35
C ALA A 110 -8.29 11.66 0.56
N TYR A 111 -8.11 12.64 -0.31
CA TYR A 111 -6.89 12.80 -1.07
C TYR A 111 -6.47 14.26 -1.15
N ARG A 112 -5.17 14.48 -1.27
CA ARG A 112 -4.58 15.77 -1.59
C ARG A 112 -3.88 15.66 -2.95
N GLN A 113 -3.98 16.68 -3.76
CA GLN A 113 -3.39 16.65 -5.10
C GLN A 113 -2.64 17.94 -5.43
N ARG A 114 -1.66 17.81 -6.29
CA ARG A 114 -0.93 18.95 -6.87
C ARG A 114 -0.36 18.56 -8.23
N THR A 115 -0.18 19.54 -9.11
CA THR A 115 0.56 19.35 -10.35
C THR A 115 1.96 19.98 -10.23
N VAL A 116 2.97 19.25 -10.67
CA VAL A 116 4.37 19.70 -10.68
C VAL A 116 4.83 19.72 -12.14
N PRO A 117 4.65 20.86 -12.84
CA PRO A 117 4.94 20.95 -14.29
C PRO A 117 6.39 20.62 -14.65
N SER A 118 7.34 21.01 -13.80
CA SER A 118 8.78 20.75 -14.02
C SER A 118 9.12 19.25 -14.05
N LEU A 119 8.28 18.39 -13.44
CA LEU A 119 8.44 16.94 -13.47
C LEU A 119 7.50 16.25 -14.45
N GLY A 120 6.57 16.99 -15.06
CA GLY A 120 5.52 16.42 -15.90
C GLY A 120 4.53 15.54 -15.15
N LEU A 121 4.35 15.77 -13.83
CA LEU A 121 3.56 14.93 -12.95
C LEU A 121 2.37 15.66 -12.34
N HIS A 122 1.28 14.92 -12.21
CA HIS A 122 0.17 15.22 -11.32
C HIS A 122 0.25 14.23 -10.14
N GLN A 123 0.47 14.73 -8.94
CA GLN A 123 0.68 13.93 -7.73
C GLN A 123 -0.57 13.90 -6.89
N VAL A 124 -0.96 12.72 -6.44
CA VAL A 124 -2.08 12.48 -5.54
C VAL A 124 -1.58 11.74 -4.32
N PHE A 125 -1.94 12.22 -3.14
CA PHE A 125 -1.54 11.66 -1.85
C PHE A 125 -2.77 11.13 -1.13
N ILE A 126 -2.74 9.88 -0.75
CA ILE A 126 -3.75 9.20 0.06
C ILE A 126 -3.08 8.53 1.26
N ILE A 127 -3.85 8.21 2.28
CA ILE A 127 -3.34 7.56 3.48
C ILE A 127 -4.03 6.21 3.63
N ASP A 128 -3.24 5.16 3.78
CA ASP A 128 -3.77 3.82 4.00
C ASP A 128 -4.33 3.65 5.42
N PRO A 129 -5.06 2.55 5.71
CA PRO A 129 -5.64 2.34 7.04
C PRO A 129 -4.63 2.23 8.19
N SER A 130 -3.36 1.95 7.91
CA SER A 130 -2.28 1.95 8.90
C SER A 130 -1.62 3.31 9.12
N GLY A 131 -2.04 4.34 8.36
CA GLY A 131 -1.48 5.69 8.43
C GLY A 131 -0.26 5.90 7.53
N LEU A 132 0.01 4.99 6.59
CA LEU A 132 1.08 5.14 5.61
C LEU A 132 0.63 6.08 4.50
N THR A 133 1.45 7.08 4.20
CA THR A 133 1.21 7.96 3.05
C THR A 133 1.62 7.27 1.76
N VAL A 134 0.71 7.23 0.80
CA VAL A 134 0.91 6.71 -0.55
C VAL A 134 0.81 7.86 -1.54
N GLU A 135 1.86 8.03 -2.33
CA GLU A 135 1.92 8.99 -3.43
C GLU A 135 1.66 8.28 -4.75
N LEU A 136 0.72 8.79 -5.53
CA LEU A 136 0.40 8.30 -6.86
C LEU A 136 0.82 9.37 -7.87
N ASN A 137 1.69 9.01 -8.80
CA ASN A 137 2.25 9.92 -9.80
C ASN A 137 1.63 9.63 -11.17
N TYR A 138 0.78 10.53 -11.62
CA TYR A 138 0.12 10.50 -12.93
C TYR A 138 0.82 11.45 -13.91
N PRO A 139 0.66 11.26 -15.24
CA PRO A 139 1.04 12.29 -16.19
C PRO A 139 0.36 13.63 -15.89
N ALA A 140 1.09 14.75 -16.02
CA ALA A 140 0.59 16.08 -15.63
C ALA A 140 -0.74 16.46 -16.31
N ARG A 141 -0.96 16.00 -17.56
CA ARG A 141 -2.20 16.25 -18.32
C ARG A 141 -3.45 15.70 -17.64
N GLU A 142 -3.32 14.71 -16.79
CA GLU A 142 -4.46 14.09 -16.10
C GLU A 142 -4.94 14.94 -14.91
N GLY A 143 -4.12 15.86 -14.42
CA GLY A 143 -4.49 16.77 -13.34
C GLY A 143 -5.54 17.82 -13.72
N SER A 144 -5.81 18.00 -15.01
CA SER A 144 -6.82 18.93 -15.51
C SER A 144 -8.18 18.27 -15.80
N SER A 145 -8.32 17.01 -15.47
CA SER A 145 -9.49 16.18 -15.77
C SER A 145 -10.51 16.17 -14.64
#